data_6a03721e0348f1e87df5bb93a5a56aa1
#
_entry.id   6a03721e0348f1e87df5bb93a5a56aa1
#
_cell.length_a   1.000
_cell.length_b   1.000
_cell.length_c   1.000
_cell.angle_alpha   90.00
_cell.angle_beta   90.00
_cell.angle_gamma   90.00
#
_symmetry.space_group_name_H-M   'P 1'
#
loop_
_entity.id
_entity.type
_entity.pdbx_description
1 polymer ?
#
loop_
_entity_poly.entity_id
_entity_poly.type
_entity_poly.pdbx_seq_one_letter_code
_entity_poly.pdbx_strand_id
1 'polypeptide(L)'
;MKRLIIFLLALLFINAGLTGCSTTQVHSSSKQQTLQLRASDLSRHGIAFLIPSTVTGKEEDKQTFALVFTETLAEMRPDIRFESLPDTLSAINQAGLTDAYKQMILDYQVTGIFNKATLDLIGQATATRYIAQLKLADFLQYSKGRFSAMGIRLLETKQAHVRLFLQIWDAHNGSIAWEAVEELNFAYDTGTEDPVSFNLIVKEAASNMIGKLP
;
A
#
# COMPACT_ATOMS: atom_id res chain seq x y z
N MET A 1 49.07 -21.04 30.63
CA MET A 1 48.73 -19.72 30.09
C MET A 1 48.48 -19.74 28.56
N LYS A 2 49.37 -20.26 27.70
CA LYS A 2 49.16 -20.29 26.23
C LYS A 2 47.86 -21.00 25.78
N ARG A 3 47.51 -22.13 26.39
CA ARG A 3 46.28 -22.88 26.07
C ARG A 3 45.00 -22.13 26.45
N LEU A 4 45.02 -21.35 27.53
CA LEU A 4 43.89 -20.54 27.99
C LEU A 4 43.64 -19.35 27.05
N ILE A 5 44.72 -18.75 26.54
CA ILE A 5 44.67 -17.63 25.57
C ILE A 5 44.11 -18.12 24.22
N ILE A 6 44.48 -19.31 23.76
CA ILE A 6 43.95 -19.89 22.52
C ILE A 6 42.45 -20.20 22.67
N PHE A 7 42.00 -20.70 23.84
CA PHE A 7 40.59 -20.95 24.10
C PHE A 7 39.76 -19.67 24.18
N LEU A 8 40.27 -18.61 24.79
CA LEU A 8 39.67 -17.29 24.84
C LEU A 8 39.57 -16.63 23.45
N LEU A 9 40.64 -16.75 22.64
CA LEU A 9 40.62 -16.26 21.24
C LEU A 9 39.61 -17.05 20.38
N ALA A 10 39.54 -18.37 20.52
CA ALA A 10 38.53 -19.18 19.81
C ALA A 10 37.12 -18.82 20.21
N LEU A 11 36.87 -18.56 21.49
CA LEU A 11 35.53 -18.10 21.97
C LEU A 11 35.16 -16.70 21.45
N LEU A 12 36.17 -15.80 21.30
CA LEU A 12 35.98 -14.47 20.74
C LEU A 12 35.63 -14.53 19.24
N PHE A 13 36.29 -15.42 18.48
CA PHE A 13 36.00 -15.65 17.05
C PHE A 13 34.64 -16.28 16.81
N ILE A 14 34.16 -17.15 17.72
CA ILE A 14 32.80 -17.74 17.63
C ILE A 14 31.73 -16.67 17.84
N ASN A 15 31.94 -15.72 18.77
CA ASN A 15 30.98 -14.62 18.99
C ASN A 15 30.98 -13.58 17.88
N ALA A 16 32.09 -13.34 17.18
CA ALA A 16 32.14 -12.41 16.04
C ALA A 16 31.45 -12.96 14.78
N GLY A 17 31.29 -14.27 14.66
CA GLY A 17 30.61 -14.91 13.51
C GLY A 17 29.09 -14.99 13.63
N LEU A 18 28.51 -14.65 14.80
CA LEU A 18 27.05 -14.75 15.07
C LEU A 18 26.28 -13.45 14.83
N THR A 19 26.95 -12.34 14.48
CA THR A 19 26.26 -11.15 13.97
C THR A 19 25.89 -11.35 12.50
N GLY A 20 25.00 -12.32 12.25
CA GLY A 20 24.35 -12.46 10.96
C GLY A 20 23.50 -11.23 10.72
N CYS A 21 23.89 -10.36 9.79
CA CYS A 21 23.04 -9.31 9.28
C CYS A 21 21.76 -9.97 8.75
N SER A 22 20.63 -9.72 9.39
CA SER A 22 19.33 -10.00 8.79
C SER A 22 19.20 -9.04 7.60
N THR A 23 19.46 -9.53 6.39
CA THR A 23 19.37 -8.71 5.18
C THR A 23 17.91 -8.67 4.77
N THR A 24 17.25 -7.55 5.06
CA THR A 24 15.99 -7.21 4.41
C THR A 24 16.28 -6.82 2.96
N GLN A 25 15.63 -7.48 2.02
CA GLN A 25 15.73 -7.17 0.59
C GLN A 25 14.39 -6.61 0.13
N VAL A 26 14.42 -5.40 -0.40
CA VAL A 26 13.24 -4.75 -0.98
C VAL A 26 13.55 -4.48 -2.45
N HIS A 27 12.72 -4.99 -3.33
CA HIS A 27 12.77 -4.71 -4.75
C HIS A 27 11.45 -4.09 -5.18
N SER A 28 11.51 -2.83 -5.61
CA SER A 28 10.36 -2.04 -6.04
C SER A 28 10.45 -1.73 -7.52
N SER A 29 9.34 -1.83 -8.22
CA SER A 29 9.18 -1.38 -9.59
C SER A 29 7.92 -0.54 -9.69
N SER A 30 8.09 0.72 -10.04
CA SER A 30 6.99 1.68 -10.16
C SER A 30 6.88 2.21 -11.57
N LYS A 31 5.63 2.34 -12.05
CA LYS A 31 5.29 3.08 -13.25
C LYS A 31 4.22 4.11 -12.91
N GLN A 32 4.36 5.31 -13.44
CA GLN A 32 3.38 6.38 -13.26
C GLN A 32 3.11 7.10 -14.57
N GLN A 33 1.91 7.66 -14.68
CA GLN A 33 1.52 8.52 -15.78
C GLN A 33 0.79 9.75 -15.23
N THR A 34 1.35 10.91 -15.48
CA THR A 34 0.72 12.20 -15.18
C THR A 34 0.02 12.69 -16.42
N LEU A 35 -1.31 12.84 -16.37
CA LEU A 35 -2.14 13.27 -17.49
C LEU A 35 -2.50 14.74 -17.37
N GLN A 36 -3.10 15.14 -16.26
CA GLN A 36 -3.60 16.49 -16.02
C GLN A 36 -3.28 17.03 -14.62
N LEU A 37 -2.86 16.17 -13.67
CA LEU A 37 -2.57 16.57 -12.29
C LEU A 37 -1.30 17.43 -12.24
N ARG A 38 -1.40 18.62 -11.65
CA ARG A 38 -0.29 19.55 -11.50
C ARG A 38 0.21 19.55 -10.06
N ALA A 39 1.45 19.98 -9.87
CA ALA A 39 1.98 20.24 -8.54
C ALA A 39 1.04 21.16 -7.75
N SER A 40 0.81 20.83 -6.50
CA SER A 40 -0.10 21.51 -5.55
C SER A 40 -1.61 21.42 -5.87
N ASP A 41 -2.07 20.71 -6.91
CA ASP A 41 -3.50 20.56 -7.15
C ASP A 41 -4.20 19.80 -6.02
N LEU A 42 -3.57 18.74 -5.51
CA LEU A 42 -4.11 17.95 -4.40
C LEU A 42 -4.15 18.75 -3.11
N SER A 43 -3.11 19.56 -2.83
CA SER A 43 -3.08 20.43 -1.65
C SER A 43 -4.16 21.51 -1.69
N ARG A 44 -4.47 22.04 -2.87
CA ARG A 44 -5.48 23.10 -3.04
C ARG A 44 -6.90 22.58 -3.03
N HIS A 45 -7.13 21.45 -3.66
CA HIS A 45 -8.48 20.98 -3.98
C HIS A 45 -8.91 19.75 -3.20
N GLY A 46 -7.98 19.08 -2.51
CA GLY A 46 -8.24 17.86 -1.75
C GLY A 46 -8.54 16.65 -2.62
N ILE A 47 -8.52 15.49 -1.98
CA ILE A 47 -8.77 14.18 -2.58
C ILE A 47 -9.65 13.34 -1.65
N ALA A 48 -10.66 12.65 -2.18
CA ALA A 48 -11.49 11.71 -1.44
C ALA A 48 -11.21 10.28 -1.89
N PHE A 49 -11.17 9.33 -0.94
CA PHE A 49 -10.89 7.93 -1.22
C PHE A 49 -12.18 7.13 -1.33
N LEU A 50 -12.38 6.46 -2.48
CA LEU A 50 -13.48 5.50 -2.66
C LEU A 50 -13.10 4.13 -2.08
N ILE A 51 -14.11 3.24 -1.99
CA ILE A 51 -13.87 1.86 -1.57
C ILE A 51 -12.85 1.19 -2.48
N PRO A 52 -11.74 0.64 -1.94
CA PRO A 52 -10.74 -0.04 -2.75
C PRO A 52 -11.29 -1.31 -3.40
N SER A 53 -10.69 -1.67 -4.54
CA SER A 53 -10.80 -3.01 -5.09
C SER A 53 -9.67 -3.87 -4.56
N THR A 54 -9.95 -5.11 -4.12
CA THR A 54 -8.93 -6.04 -3.63
C THR A 54 -9.08 -7.40 -4.30
N VAL A 55 -7.96 -8.07 -4.56
CA VAL A 55 -7.94 -9.44 -5.11
C VAL A 55 -8.61 -10.45 -4.18
N THR A 56 -8.58 -10.22 -2.88
CA THR A 56 -9.21 -11.08 -1.87
C THR A 56 -10.72 -10.91 -1.82
N GLY A 57 -11.23 -9.75 -2.24
CA GLY A 57 -12.65 -9.38 -2.17
C GLY A 57 -13.20 -9.15 -0.75
N LYS A 58 -12.41 -9.42 0.30
CA LYS A 58 -12.84 -9.28 1.70
C LYS A 58 -12.97 -7.80 2.07
N GLU A 59 -14.01 -7.49 2.83
CA GLU A 59 -14.29 -6.11 3.25
C GLU A 59 -13.22 -5.58 4.21
N GLU A 60 -12.74 -6.42 5.11
CA GLU A 60 -11.70 -6.07 6.08
C GLU A 60 -10.39 -5.70 5.39
N ASP A 61 -10.04 -6.39 4.30
CA ASP A 61 -8.84 -6.10 3.53
C ASP A 61 -8.97 -4.75 2.80
N LYS A 62 -10.16 -4.41 2.30
CA LYS A 62 -10.42 -3.11 1.68
C LYS A 62 -10.27 -1.97 2.68
N GLN A 63 -10.89 -2.12 3.86
CA GLN A 63 -10.82 -1.12 4.92
C GLN A 63 -9.38 -0.94 5.43
N THR A 64 -8.68 -2.05 5.70
CA THR A 64 -7.28 -2.02 6.14
C THR A 64 -6.38 -1.37 5.07
N PHE A 65 -6.58 -1.70 3.80
CA PHE A 65 -5.81 -1.10 2.71
C PHE A 65 -6.02 0.42 2.62
N ALA A 66 -7.28 0.87 2.66
CA ALA A 66 -7.60 2.29 2.65
C ALA A 66 -6.98 3.02 3.85
N LEU A 67 -7.08 2.44 5.06
CA LEU A 67 -6.53 3.01 6.28
C LEU A 67 -5.02 3.17 6.20
N VAL A 68 -4.29 2.09 5.90
CA VAL A 68 -2.82 2.11 5.82
C VAL A 68 -2.34 3.10 4.76
N PHE A 69 -3.04 3.19 3.60
CA PHE A 69 -2.69 4.13 2.55
C PHE A 69 -2.88 5.58 2.99
N THR A 70 -4.01 5.90 3.61
CA THR A 70 -4.32 7.28 4.06
C THR A 70 -3.46 7.71 5.24
N GLU A 71 -3.13 6.81 6.18
CA GLU A 71 -2.15 7.09 7.25
C GLU A 71 -0.76 7.39 6.66
N THR A 72 -0.32 6.61 5.67
CA THR A 72 0.96 6.84 5.00
C THR A 72 0.95 8.17 4.22
N LEU A 73 -0.18 8.52 3.59
CA LEU A 73 -0.35 9.82 2.93
C LEU A 73 -0.23 10.98 3.92
N ALA A 74 -0.89 10.88 5.07
CA ALA A 74 -0.83 11.89 6.12
C ALA A 74 0.59 12.09 6.68
N GLU A 75 1.33 10.99 6.83
CA GLU A 75 2.73 11.03 7.30
C GLU A 75 3.66 11.70 6.27
N MET A 76 3.53 11.36 4.99
CA MET A 76 4.47 11.77 3.93
C MET A 76 4.11 13.10 3.26
N ARG A 77 2.83 13.39 3.13
CA ARG A 77 2.27 14.56 2.44
C ARG A 77 1.21 15.28 3.28
N PRO A 78 1.61 15.83 4.45
CA PRO A 78 0.69 16.55 5.34
C PRO A 78 0.11 17.82 4.69
N ASP A 79 0.66 18.22 3.55
CA ASP A 79 0.15 19.32 2.72
C ASP A 79 -1.12 18.94 1.94
N ILE A 80 -1.40 17.65 1.73
CA ILE A 80 -2.56 17.19 0.98
C ILE A 80 -3.74 16.97 1.92
N ARG A 81 -4.81 17.77 1.73
CA ARG A 81 -6.09 17.53 2.40
C ARG A 81 -6.78 16.33 1.76
N PHE A 82 -7.21 15.38 2.58
CA PHE A 82 -7.96 14.23 2.10
C PHE A 82 -9.18 13.91 2.96
N GLU A 83 -10.16 13.29 2.33
CA GLU A 83 -11.28 12.60 2.99
C GLU A 83 -11.00 11.10 2.99
N SER A 84 -10.94 10.52 4.19
CA SER A 84 -10.71 9.08 4.35
C SER A 84 -11.88 8.26 3.79
N LEU A 85 -11.72 6.94 3.64
CA LEU A 85 -12.81 6.08 3.20
C LEU A 85 -14.06 6.22 4.10
N PRO A 86 -13.98 6.14 5.45
CA PRO A 86 -15.15 6.34 6.31
C PRO A 86 -15.82 7.70 6.15
N ASP A 87 -15.01 8.79 6.02
CA ASP A 87 -15.55 10.14 5.85
C ASP A 87 -16.26 10.28 4.50
N THR A 88 -15.63 9.77 3.43
CA THR A 88 -16.22 9.76 2.09
C THR A 88 -17.54 8.99 2.05
N LEU A 89 -17.60 7.79 2.62
CA LEU A 89 -18.82 6.98 2.67
C LEU A 89 -19.91 7.65 3.51
N SER A 90 -19.53 8.32 4.60
CA SER A 90 -20.45 9.09 5.42
C SER A 90 -21.04 10.27 4.64
N ALA A 91 -20.21 11.03 3.92
CA ALA A 91 -20.65 12.15 3.09
C ALA A 91 -21.58 11.69 1.96
N ILE A 92 -21.26 10.58 1.28
CA ILE A 92 -22.11 9.96 0.25
C ILE A 92 -23.49 9.59 0.82
N ASN A 93 -23.51 8.94 1.98
CA ASN A 93 -24.75 8.52 2.63
C ASN A 93 -25.60 9.72 3.07
N GLN A 94 -24.99 10.73 3.69
CA GLN A 94 -25.66 11.98 4.12
C GLN A 94 -26.23 12.76 2.93
N ALA A 95 -25.56 12.74 1.79
CA ALA A 95 -26.03 13.39 0.56
C ALA A 95 -27.10 12.58 -0.19
N GLY A 96 -27.48 11.39 0.29
CA GLY A 96 -28.46 10.52 -0.38
C GLY A 96 -27.98 9.91 -1.69
N LEU A 97 -26.64 9.77 -1.86
CA LEU A 97 -26.02 9.30 -3.10
C LEU A 97 -25.73 7.78 -3.12
N THR A 98 -26.21 7.03 -2.14
CA THR A 98 -25.85 5.61 -1.94
C THR A 98 -26.15 4.76 -3.18
N ASP A 99 -27.32 4.91 -3.81
CA ASP A 99 -27.69 4.11 -5.00
C ASP A 99 -26.86 4.53 -6.23
N ALA A 100 -26.63 5.83 -6.43
CA ALA A 100 -25.79 6.32 -7.51
C ALA A 100 -24.34 5.85 -7.35
N TYR A 101 -23.81 5.88 -6.13
CA TYR A 101 -22.48 5.37 -5.79
C TYR A 101 -22.35 3.87 -6.06
N LYS A 102 -23.31 3.08 -5.57
CA LYS A 102 -23.36 1.62 -5.82
C LYS A 102 -23.33 1.33 -7.32
N GLN A 103 -24.19 1.98 -8.10
CA GLN A 103 -24.23 1.78 -9.55
C GLN A 103 -22.91 2.18 -10.22
N MET A 104 -22.32 3.31 -9.83
CA MET A 104 -21.04 3.77 -10.35
C MET A 104 -19.91 2.76 -10.08
N ILE A 105 -19.85 2.17 -8.88
CA ILE A 105 -18.84 1.14 -8.54
C ILE A 105 -19.04 -0.14 -9.37
N LEU A 106 -20.27 -0.58 -9.57
CA LEU A 106 -20.58 -1.76 -10.40
C LEU A 106 -20.19 -1.51 -11.86
N ASP A 107 -20.53 -0.36 -12.41
CA ASP A 107 -20.17 0.01 -13.79
C ASP A 107 -18.66 0.10 -13.96
N TYR A 108 -17.95 0.68 -12.99
CA TYR A 108 -16.47 0.73 -12.98
C TYR A 108 -15.83 -0.65 -12.99
N GLN A 109 -16.36 -1.61 -12.25
CA GLN A 109 -15.82 -2.98 -12.23
C GLN A 109 -15.86 -3.66 -13.61
N VAL A 110 -16.84 -3.30 -14.45
CA VAL A 110 -17.02 -3.86 -15.80
C VAL A 110 -16.28 -3.05 -16.86
N THR A 111 -16.34 -1.72 -16.75
CA THR A 111 -15.88 -0.82 -17.82
C THR A 111 -14.51 -0.18 -17.55
N GLY A 112 -14.09 -0.11 -16.28
CA GLY A 112 -12.93 0.69 -15.86
C GLY A 112 -13.18 2.20 -15.88
N ILE A 113 -14.44 2.65 -16.05
CA ILE A 113 -14.80 4.07 -16.19
C ILE A 113 -15.82 4.43 -15.13
N PHE A 114 -15.57 5.53 -14.42
CA PHE A 114 -16.56 6.10 -13.50
C PHE A 114 -17.55 7.00 -14.23
N ASN A 115 -18.81 6.96 -13.79
CA ASN A 115 -19.82 7.89 -14.24
C ASN A 115 -19.47 9.31 -13.78
N LYS A 116 -19.28 10.23 -14.75
CA LYS A 116 -18.88 11.62 -14.47
C LYS A 116 -19.86 12.37 -13.57
N ALA A 117 -21.17 12.19 -13.81
CA ALA A 117 -22.18 12.91 -13.02
C ALA A 117 -22.14 12.49 -11.54
N THR A 118 -21.94 11.18 -11.28
CA THR A 118 -21.83 10.66 -9.92
C THR A 118 -20.50 11.08 -9.27
N LEU A 119 -19.36 11.11 -10.03
CA LEU A 119 -18.12 11.64 -9.51
C LEU A 119 -18.22 13.09 -9.07
N ASP A 120 -18.88 13.94 -9.89
CA ASP A 120 -19.07 15.36 -9.56
C ASP A 120 -19.91 15.53 -8.29
N LEU A 121 -20.99 14.76 -8.13
CA LEU A 121 -21.81 14.76 -6.91
C LEU A 121 -21.01 14.32 -5.67
N ILE A 122 -20.15 13.32 -5.79
CA ILE A 122 -19.28 12.88 -4.69
C ILE A 122 -18.26 13.97 -4.37
N GLY A 123 -17.65 14.58 -5.38
CA GLY A 123 -16.73 15.71 -5.19
C GLY A 123 -17.38 16.87 -4.44
N GLN A 124 -18.64 17.20 -4.76
CA GLN A 124 -19.40 18.22 -4.04
C GLN A 124 -19.70 17.80 -2.59
N ALA A 125 -20.13 16.55 -2.37
CA ALA A 125 -20.46 16.03 -1.04
C ALA A 125 -19.24 15.98 -0.11
N THR A 126 -18.05 15.69 -0.64
CA THR A 126 -16.79 15.62 0.10
C THR A 126 -16.00 16.95 0.09
N ALA A 127 -16.48 17.96 -0.61
CA ALA A 127 -15.78 19.22 -0.85
C ALA A 127 -14.36 19.01 -1.40
N THR A 128 -14.15 17.99 -2.27
CA THR A 128 -12.88 17.68 -2.94
C THR A 128 -13.07 17.67 -4.45
N ARG A 129 -12.02 18.03 -5.19
CA ARG A 129 -12.03 17.93 -6.65
C ARG A 129 -11.54 16.57 -7.15
N TYR A 130 -10.64 15.96 -6.43
CA TYR A 130 -10.02 14.72 -6.85
C TYR A 130 -10.60 13.52 -6.11
N ILE A 131 -10.75 12.43 -6.83
CA ILE A 131 -11.28 11.17 -6.31
C ILE A 131 -10.25 10.08 -6.55
N ALA A 132 -9.84 9.39 -5.48
CA ALA A 132 -8.87 8.31 -5.52
C ALA A 132 -9.54 6.95 -5.57
N GLN A 133 -9.15 6.13 -6.53
CA GLN A 133 -9.46 4.70 -6.58
C GLN A 133 -8.20 3.88 -6.35
N LEU A 134 -8.17 3.16 -5.23
CA LEU A 134 -7.12 2.21 -4.88
C LEU A 134 -7.49 0.81 -5.35
N LYS A 135 -6.50 0.04 -5.80
CA LYS A 135 -6.67 -1.37 -6.15
C LYS A 135 -5.47 -2.19 -5.68
N LEU A 136 -5.75 -3.21 -4.87
CA LEU A 136 -4.82 -4.27 -4.53
C LEU A 136 -5.02 -5.40 -5.56
N ALA A 137 -4.16 -5.43 -6.59
CA ALA A 137 -4.29 -6.35 -7.70
C ALA A 137 -3.66 -7.70 -7.42
N ASP A 138 -2.64 -7.73 -6.57
CA ASP A 138 -1.96 -8.97 -6.18
C ASP A 138 -1.44 -8.86 -4.74
N PHE A 139 -1.51 -9.97 -4.00
CA PHE A 139 -0.91 -10.11 -2.68
C PHE A 139 -0.58 -11.58 -2.42
N LEU A 140 0.70 -11.89 -2.39
CA LEU A 140 1.22 -13.23 -2.17
C LEU A 140 2.20 -13.22 -1.00
N GLN A 141 2.09 -14.23 -0.15
CA GLN A 141 3.03 -14.47 0.94
C GLN A 141 3.52 -15.90 0.88
N TYR A 142 4.81 -16.11 1.05
CA TYR A 142 5.40 -17.42 1.13
C TYR A 142 6.67 -17.42 1.98
N SER A 143 7.03 -18.60 2.51
CA SER A 143 8.24 -18.78 3.27
C SER A 143 9.08 -19.90 2.66
N LYS A 144 10.41 -19.73 2.66
CA LYS A 144 11.36 -20.71 2.18
C LYS A 144 12.39 -20.99 3.26
N GLY A 145 12.44 -22.24 3.76
CA GLY A 145 13.48 -22.68 4.69
C GLY A 145 14.85 -22.63 4.03
N ARG A 146 15.81 -21.95 4.68
CA ARG A 146 17.21 -21.89 4.22
C ARG A 146 18.12 -22.83 4.96
N PHE A 147 17.89 -23.03 6.24
CA PHE A 147 18.74 -23.86 7.08
C PHE A 147 17.92 -24.62 8.10
N SER A 148 18.17 -25.94 8.16
CA SER A 148 17.61 -26.80 9.19
C SER A 148 18.72 -27.68 9.78
N ALA A 149 18.72 -27.86 11.11
CA ALA A 149 19.60 -28.76 11.83
C ALA A 149 18.76 -29.64 12.77
N MET A 150 19.03 -30.93 12.82
CA MET A 150 18.32 -31.90 13.66
C MET A 150 16.79 -31.87 13.52
N GLY A 151 16.27 -31.57 12.30
CA GLY A 151 14.83 -31.46 12.06
C GLY A 151 14.18 -30.15 12.50
N ILE A 152 14.95 -29.21 13.06
CA ILE A 152 14.49 -27.89 13.46
C ILE A 152 14.89 -26.88 12.40
N ARG A 153 13.94 -26.08 11.91
CA ARG A 153 14.21 -24.95 11.02
C ARG A 153 14.81 -23.81 11.85
N LEU A 154 16.03 -23.41 11.55
CA LEU A 154 16.75 -22.36 12.26
C LEU A 154 16.70 -21.01 11.55
N LEU A 155 16.49 -21.02 10.23
CA LEU A 155 16.42 -19.81 9.42
C LEU A 155 15.45 -19.99 8.27
N GLU A 156 14.51 -19.07 8.14
CA GLU A 156 13.57 -18.99 7.03
C GLU A 156 13.66 -17.62 6.35
N THR A 157 13.52 -17.60 5.03
CA THR A 157 13.28 -16.37 4.29
C THR A 157 11.78 -16.21 4.14
N LYS A 158 11.22 -15.18 4.73
CA LYS A 158 9.83 -14.74 4.52
C LYS A 158 9.81 -13.81 3.32
N GLN A 159 8.86 -14.04 2.43
CA GLN A 159 8.72 -13.26 1.21
C GLN A 159 7.26 -12.82 1.08
N ALA A 160 7.07 -11.60 0.59
CA ALA A 160 5.77 -11.11 0.20
C ALA A 160 5.88 -10.31 -1.10
N HIS A 161 4.86 -10.43 -1.91
CA HIS A 161 4.69 -9.67 -3.15
C HIS A 161 3.38 -8.90 -3.08
N VAL A 162 3.40 -7.64 -3.48
CA VAL A 162 2.19 -6.82 -3.60
C VAL A 162 2.23 -6.04 -4.91
N ARG A 163 1.06 -5.90 -5.55
CA ARG A 163 0.85 -5.00 -6.68
C ARG A 163 -0.30 -4.07 -6.38
N LEU A 164 0.01 -2.78 -6.27
CA LEU A 164 -0.96 -1.73 -6.03
C LEU A 164 -1.17 -0.88 -7.28
N PHE A 165 -2.40 -0.39 -7.45
CA PHE A 165 -2.75 0.66 -8.40
C PHE A 165 -3.41 1.80 -7.67
N LEU A 166 -3.12 3.01 -8.11
CA LEU A 166 -3.82 4.22 -7.72
C LEU A 166 -4.19 4.99 -8.98
N GLN A 167 -5.48 5.29 -9.12
CA GLN A 167 -5.98 6.24 -10.11
C GLN A 167 -6.57 7.45 -9.38
N ILE A 168 -6.20 8.63 -9.82
CA ILE A 168 -6.75 9.91 -9.35
C ILE A 168 -7.59 10.49 -10.48
N TRP A 169 -8.88 10.63 -10.22
CA TRP A 169 -9.88 11.15 -11.15
C TRP A 169 -10.20 12.61 -10.82
N ASP A 170 -10.32 13.44 -11.83
CA ASP A 170 -10.87 14.80 -11.69
C ASP A 170 -12.40 14.70 -11.75
N ALA A 171 -13.08 14.95 -10.63
CA ALA A 171 -14.52 14.82 -10.51
C ALA A 171 -15.28 15.78 -11.44
N HIS A 172 -14.73 16.98 -11.72
CA HIS A 172 -15.41 17.97 -12.57
C HIS A 172 -15.50 17.55 -14.04
N ASN A 173 -14.46 16.91 -14.56
CA ASN A 173 -14.44 16.54 -15.99
C ASN A 173 -14.58 15.04 -16.23
N GLY A 174 -14.46 14.19 -15.19
CA GLY A 174 -14.59 12.75 -15.27
C GLY A 174 -13.39 12.04 -15.92
N SER A 175 -12.23 12.70 -16.00
CA SER A 175 -11.01 12.13 -16.56
C SER A 175 -10.04 11.65 -15.50
N ILE A 176 -9.17 10.70 -15.86
CA ILE A 176 -8.02 10.32 -15.03
C ILE A 176 -7.01 11.46 -15.09
N ALA A 177 -6.67 12.05 -13.95
CA ALA A 177 -5.69 13.11 -13.81
C ALA A 177 -4.27 12.55 -13.60
N TRP A 178 -4.17 11.41 -12.92
CA TRP A 178 -2.92 10.72 -12.62
C TRP A 178 -3.17 9.25 -12.31
N GLU A 179 -2.22 8.40 -12.67
CA GLU A 179 -2.25 7.00 -12.28
C GLU A 179 -0.86 6.44 -12.02
N ALA A 180 -0.76 5.45 -11.15
CA ALA A 180 0.46 4.70 -10.90
C ALA A 180 0.19 3.23 -10.58
N VAL A 181 1.22 2.43 -10.86
CA VAL A 181 1.33 1.03 -10.48
C VAL A 181 2.61 0.87 -9.69
N GLU A 182 2.53 0.18 -8.56
CA GLU A 182 3.66 -0.21 -7.74
C GLU A 182 3.67 -1.73 -7.59
N GLU A 183 4.79 -2.35 -7.94
CA GLU A 183 5.09 -3.75 -7.64
C GLU A 183 6.21 -3.80 -6.63
N LEU A 184 5.95 -4.41 -5.48
CA LEU A 184 6.93 -4.55 -4.42
C LEU A 184 7.13 -6.02 -4.08
N ASN A 185 8.39 -6.44 -4.10
CA ASN A 185 8.86 -7.72 -3.58
C ASN A 185 9.65 -7.44 -2.31
N PHE A 186 9.23 -8.03 -1.22
CA PHE A 186 9.83 -7.89 0.09
C PHE A 186 10.30 -9.24 0.58
N ALA A 187 11.55 -9.32 1.04
CA ALA A 187 12.10 -10.53 1.62
C ALA A 187 12.98 -10.21 2.82
N TYR A 188 12.87 -11.00 3.88
CA TYR A 188 13.76 -10.94 5.02
C TYR A 188 14.00 -12.32 5.63
N ASP A 189 15.17 -12.49 6.21
CA ASP A 189 15.53 -13.71 6.91
C ASP A 189 15.13 -13.59 8.38
N THR A 190 14.45 -14.61 8.91
CA THR A 190 14.01 -14.64 10.30
C THR A 190 14.04 -16.05 10.86
N GLY A 191 14.19 -16.14 12.18
CA GLY A 191 13.99 -17.38 12.94
C GLY A 191 12.59 -17.54 13.51
N THR A 192 11.67 -16.58 13.25
CA THR A 192 10.27 -16.65 13.69
C THR A 192 9.36 -17.22 12.61
N GLU A 193 8.22 -17.77 13.03
CA GLU A 193 7.21 -18.31 12.11
C GLU A 193 6.27 -17.22 11.54
N ASP A 194 6.34 -16.00 12.07
CA ASP A 194 5.44 -14.91 11.68
C ASP A 194 5.60 -14.54 10.20
N PRO A 195 4.51 -14.43 9.43
CA PRO A 195 4.56 -13.98 8.04
C PRO A 195 4.92 -12.49 7.96
N VAL A 196 5.26 -12.02 6.76
CA VAL A 196 5.36 -10.58 6.49
C VAL A 196 4.00 -9.93 6.76
N SER A 197 3.95 -8.91 7.62
CA SER A 197 2.69 -8.22 7.91
C SER A 197 2.13 -7.56 6.64
N PHE A 198 0.83 -7.72 6.38
CA PHE A 198 0.11 -7.04 5.31
C PHE A 198 0.31 -5.52 5.38
N ASN A 199 0.16 -4.97 6.60
CA ASN A 199 0.32 -3.53 6.81
C ASN A 199 1.72 -3.03 6.45
N LEU A 200 2.76 -3.81 6.77
CA LEU A 200 4.14 -3.44 6.47
C LEU A 200 4.37 -3.32 4.95
N ILE A 201 3.98 -4.34 4.19
CA ILE A 201 4.23 -4.35 2.75
C ILE A 201 3.35 -3.33 2.01
N VAL A 202 2.11 -3.13 2.45
CA VAL A 202 1.22 -2.12 1.89
C VAL A 202 1.74 -0.72 2.20
N LYS A 203 2.21 -0.46 3.42
CA LYS A 203 2.82 0.82 3.80
C LYS A 203 4.04 1.16 2.94
N GLU A 204 4.93 0.19 2.72
CA GLU A 204 6.12 0.37 1.88
C GLU A 204 5.73 0.68 0.43
N ALA A 205 4.81 -0.08 -0.16
CA ALA A 205 4.34 0.15 -1.51
C ALA A 205 3.58 1.49 -1.65
N ALA A 206 2.76 1.85 -0.66
CA ALA A 206 2.08 3.14 -0.59
C ALA A 206 3.09 4.30 -0.53
N SER A 207 4.14 4.17 0.29
CA SER A 207 5.20 5.18 0.42
C SER A 207 5.87 5.45 -0.93
N ASN A 208 6.18 4.40 -1.69
CA ASN A 208 6.78 4.53 -3.02
C ASN A 208 5.84 5.24 -4.02
N MET A 209 4.54 4.99 -3.96
CA MET A 209 3.55 5.65 -4.81
C MET A 209 3.34 7.11 -4.42
N ILE A 210 3.17 7.37 -3.13
CA ILE A 210 2.92 8.72 -2.58
C ILE A 210 4.10 9.65 -2.85
N GLY A 211 5.34 9.14 -2.75
CA GLY A 211 6.55 9.88 -3.08
C GLY A 211 6.64 10.35 -4.54
N LYS A 212 5.76 9.84 -5.43
CA LYS A 212 5.70 10.20 -6.86
C LYS A 212 4.53 11.13 -7.21
N LEU A 213 3.68 11.45 -6.24
CA LEU A 213 2.62 12.44 -6.45
C LEU A 213 3.24 13.82 -6.74
N PRO A 214 2.73 14.53 -7.75
CA PRO A 214 3.27 15.83 -8.15
C PRO A 214 3.06 16.93 -7.12
#